data_02a9cdabe4f28be473a62ac42697aa16
#
_entry.id   02a9cdabe4f28be473a62ac42697aa16
#
_cell.length_a   1.000
_cell.length_b   1.000
_cell.length_c   1.000
_cell.angle_alpha   90.00
_cell.angle_beta   90.00
_cell.angle_gamma   90.00
#
_symmetry.space_group_name_H-M   'P 1'
#
loop_
_entity.id
_entity.type
_entity.pdbx_description
1 polymer ?
#
loop_
_entity_poly.entity_id
_entity_poly.type
_entity_poly.pdbx_seq_one_letter_code
_entity_poly.pdbx_strand_id
1 'polypeptide(L)'
;MVAEHRENGRNPRRSDHTPAIWRTLLAIDRGVVGLAGKLRVSGSVPGSLRGKPLIMAANHIGVFDAFVLMAACRRIGIAPRFLLAGGILDAPVIGPALKASGHLRIDRGSASAVGQFGQAVEALRESRSPIIVYPEGRISHDPGLWPERGKTGAARLALASGVPVVPISQWGAHEAVYWGTETVDGIADLLPLAKSGLTSPLRRPVFKVHFGDPVDLTPFSASTPGHAVKAHAAIMRAITAGLVPLRATEPDRPRFHDPTRPTDTVSPWRP
;
A
#
# COMPACT_ATOMS: atom_id res chain seq x y z
N MET A 1 36.98 47.46 2.74
CA MET A 1 36.86 46.48 3.83
C MET A 1 35.37 46.18 3.91
N VAL A 2 34.91 45.18 3.14
CA VAL A 2 33.50 44.80 3.00
C VAL A 2 33.29 43.54 3.88
N ALA A 3 32.42 43.66 4.87
CA ALA A 3 32.09 42.59 5.78
C ALA A 3 31.14 41.58 5.09
N GLU A 4 31.60 40.36 4.83
CA GLU A 4 30.77 39.21 4.42
C GLU A 4 29.82 38.80 5.56
N HIS A 5 28.55 39.07 5.37
CA HIS A 5 27.49 38.44 6.17
C HIS A 5 27.34 36.98 5.74
N ARG A 6 27.90 36.05 6.52
CA ARG A 6 27.57 34.63 6.45
C ARG A 6 26.17 34.43 7.00
N GLU A 7 25.19 34.32 6.12
CA GLU A 7 23.87 33.79 6.46
C GLU A 7 24.01 32.34 6.88
N ASN A 8 23.83 32.14 8.16
CA ASN A 8 23.81 30.84 8.81
C ASN A 8 22.47 30.15 8.50
N GLY A 9 22.40 29.48 7.34
CA GLY A 9 21.23 28.73 6.86
C GLY A 9 20.86 27.58 7.77
N ARG A 10 20.27 27.85 8.92
CA ARG A 10 19.51 26.86 9.69
C ARG A 10 18.28 26.49 8.90
N ASN A 11 18.39 25.41 8.14
CA ASN A 11 17.25 24.73 7.54
C ASN A 11 16.26 24.38 8.69
N PRO A 12 15.07 24.99 8.77
CA PRO A 12 14.14 24.66 9.81
C PRO A 12 13.71 23.21 9.54
N ARG A 13 14.08 22.30 10.42
CA ARG A 13 13.56 20.92 10.43
C ARG A 13 12.05 21.05 10.45
N ARG A 14 11.43 20.89 9.26
CA ARG A 14 9.97 20.87 9.13
C ARG A 14 9.48 19.79 10.07
N SER A 15 8.73 20.19 11.07
CA SER A 15 8.14 19.30 12.06
C SER A 15 7.40 18.19 11.32
N ASP A 16 7.80 16.96 11.58
CA ASP A 16 7.13 15.77 11.07
C ASP A 16 5.70 15.76 11.63
N HIS A 17 4.71 16.07 10.81
CA HIS A 17 3.29 16.11 11.19
C HIS A 17 2.68 14.72 11.40
N THR A 18 3.52 13.69 11.45
CA THR A 18 3.08 12.32 11.73
C THR A 18 2.62 12.23 13.20
N PRO A 19 1.35 11.88 13.48
CA PRO A 19 0.86 11.74 14.85
C PRO A 19 1.74 10.80 15.67
N ALA A 20 1.95 11.13 16.97
CA ALA A 20 2.80 10.34 17.86
C ALA A 20 2.33 8.86 17.92
N ILE A 21 1.01 8.65 18.01
CA ILE A 21 0.41 7.32 17.97
C ILE A 21 0.82 6.55 16.72
N TRP A 22 0.82 7.21 15.55
CA TRP A 22 1.20 6.56 14.30
C TRP A 22 2.68 6.19 14.25
N ARG A 23 3.54 7.06 14.78
CA ARG A 23 4.99 6.76 14.91
C ARG A 23 5.25 5.56 15.81
N THR A 24 4.50 5.45 16.91
CA THR A 24 4.57 4.30 17.83
C THR A 24 4.10 3.02 17.15
N LEU A 25 2.96 3.06 16.45
CA LEU A 25 2.45 1.91 15.71
C LEU A 25 3.43 1.44 14.62
N LEU A 26 4.04 2.36 13.88
CA LEU A 26 5.08 2.04 12.89
C LEU A 26 6.35 1.44 13.54
N ALA A 27 6.65 1.80 14.79
CA ALA A 27 7.78 1.21 15.51
C ALA A 27 7.49 -0.22 15.96
N ILE A 28 6.27 -0.47 16.48
CA ILE A 28 5.79 -1.81 16.84
C ILE A 28 5.72 -2.69 15.58
N ASP A 29 5.14 -2.17 14.50
CA ASP A 29 5.05 -2.87 13.22
C ASP A 29 6.40 -3.39 12.72
N ARG A 30 7.45 -2.55 12.80
CA ARG A 30 8.80 -2.98 12.45
C ARG A 30 9.26 -4.20 13.26
N GLY A 31 8.95 -4.23 14.55
CA GLY A 31 9.25 -5.36 15.42
C GLY A 31 8.49 -6.62 14.98
N VAL A 32 7.19 -6.49 14.72
CA VAL A 32 6.33 -7.58 14.25
C VAL A 32 6.82 -8.15 12.93
N VAL A 33 7.10 -7.30 11.94
CA VAL A 33 7.63 -7.74 10.62
C VAL A 33 9.00 -8.39 10.76
N GLY A 34 9.88 -7.83 11.62
CA GLY A 34 11.20 -8.39 11.87
C GLY A 34 11.18 -9.76 12.56
N LEU A 35 10.19 -10.00 13.42
CA LEU A 35 9.96 -11.31 14.03
C LEU A 35 9.36 -12.31 13.03
N ALA A 36 8.41 -11.86 12.20
CA ALA A 36 7.73 -12.71 11.24
C ALA A 36 8.65 -13.20 10.10
N GLY A 37 9.62 -12.38 9.66
CA GLY A 37 10.48 -12.72 8.55
C GLY A 37 11.56 -11.69 8.27
N LYS A 38 12.18 -11.77 7.09
CA LYS A 38 13.27 -10.90 6.64
C LYS A 38 12.79 -9.90 5.59
N LEU A 39 12.82 -8.61 5.90
CA LEU A 39 12.45 -7.55 4.97
C LEU A 39 13.63 -7.15 4.04
N ARG A 40 13.40 -7.19 2.73
CA ARG A 40 14.29 -6.65 1.69
C ARG A 40 13.56 -5.54 0.94
N VAL A 41 14.20 -4.38 0.85
CA VAL A 41 13.64 -3.20 0.17
C VAL A 41 14.60 -2.78 -0.93
N SER A 42 14.07 -2.50 -2.11
CA SER A 42 14.78 -1.94 -3.27
C SER A 42 14.02 -0.75 -3.85
N GLY A 43 14.73 0.10 -4.58
CA GLY A 43 14.19 1.36 -5.05
C GLY A 43 13.90 2.35 -3.91
N SER A 44 13.36 3.49 -4.24
CA SER A 44 12.93 4.49 -3.25
C SER A 44 12.02 5.53 -3.90
N VAL A 45 11.28 6.28 -3.10
CA VAL A 45 10.56 7.46 -3.57
C VAL A 45 11.55 8.57 -3.91
N PRO A 46 11.48 9.17 -5.12
CA PRO A 46 12.33 10.29 -5.52
C PRO A 46 12.35 11.42 -4.49
N GLY A 47 13.51 12.01 -4.26
CA GLY A 47 13.69 13.10 -3.29
C GLY A 47 12.74 14.29 -3.54
N SER A 48 12.48 14.59 -4.82
CA SER A 48 11.56 15.65 -5.26
C SER A 48 10.10 15.43 -4.84
N LEU A 49 9.69 14.19 -4.53
CA LEU A 49 8.34 13.81 -4.11
C LEU A 49 8.21 13.61 -2.59
N ARG A 50 9.31 13.62 -1.84
CA ARG A 50 9.27 13.46 -0.40
C ARG A 50 8.62 14.64 0.30
N GLY A 51 7.74 14.36 1.26
CA GLY A 51 6.99 15.39 1.98
C GLY A 51 5.94 16.13 1.14
N LYS A 52 5.60 15.59 -0.02
CA LYS A 52 4.53 16.08 -0.90
C LYS A 52 3.39 15.07 -0.96
N PRO A 53 2.20 15.49 -1.42
CA PRO A 53 1.12 14.56 -1.75
C PRO A 53 1.61 13.50 -2.72
N LEU A 54 1.32 12.23 -2.42
CA LEU A 54 1.79 11.10 -3.21
C LEU A 54 0.85 9.91 -3.03
N ILE A 55 0.49 9.27 -4.14
CA ILE A 55 -0.17 7.96 -4.13
C ILE A 55 0.89 6.88 -4.30
N MET A 56 0.89 5.90 -3.42
CA MET A 56 1.69 4.68 -3.54
C MET A 56 0.75 3.53 -3.85
N ALA A 57 0.79 3.03 -5.07
CA ALA A 57 -0.10 1.98 -5.57
C ALA A 57 0.61 0.62 -5.47
N ALA A 58 0.06 -0.30 -4.67
CA ALA A 58 0.67 -1.60 -4.38
C ALA A 58 -0.21 -2.76 -4.84
N ASN A 59 0.40 -3.91 -5.23
CA ASN A 59 -0.32 -5.17 -5.37
C ASN A 59 -0.73 -5.72 -4.00
N HIS A 60 -1.79 -6.56 -3.98
CA HIS A 60 -2.39 -7.06 -2.75
C HIS A 60 -2.44 -8.59 -2.75
N ILE A 61 -1.55 -9.23 -2.00
CA ILE A 61 -1.35 -10.68 -2.02
C ILE A 61 -1.65 -11.39 -0.68
N GLY A 62 -1.89 -10.64 0.39
CA GLY A 62 -2.17 -11.23 1.69
C GLY A 62 -2.59 -10.24 2.76
N VAL A 63 -3.14 -10.75 3.85
CA VAL A 63 -3.57 -9.94 5.01
C VAL A 63 -2.40 -9.25 5.73
N PHE A 64 -1.18 -9.75 5.54
CA PHE A 64 0.03 -9.19 6.14
C PHE A 64 0.69 -8.09 5.31
N ASP A 65 0.16 -7.77 4.13
CA ASP A 65 0.71 -6.79 3.19
C ASP A 65 0.89 -5.41 3.79
N ALA A 66 -0.11 -4.93 4.53
CA ALA A 66 -0.08 -3.59 5.12
C ALA A 66 1.09 -3.44 6.11
N PHE A 67 1.37 -4.47 6.91
CA PHE A 67 2.51 -4.50 7.83
C PHE A 67 3.84 -4.45 7.07
N VAL A 68 4.00 -5.29 6.06
CA VAL A 68 5.21 -5.30 5.22
C VAL A 68 5.44 -3.96 4.54
N LEU A 69 4.39 -3.33 4.01
CA LEU A 69 4.49 -2.02 3.36
C LEU A 69 4.79 -0.89 4.36
N MET A 70 4.20 -0.91 5.56
CA MET A 70 4.53 0.04 6.63
C MET A 70 6.01 -0.05 7.01
N ALA A 71 6.51 -1.26 7.27
CA ALA A 71 7.91 -1.50 7.61
C ALA A 71 8.86 -1.07 6.46
N ALA A 72 8.49 -1.34 5.19
CA ALA A 72 9.27 -0.93 4.03
C ALA A 72 9.32 0.60 3.87
N CYS A 73 8.18 1.28 4.00
CA CYS A 73 8.10 2.74 3.94
C CYS A 73 8.94 3.37 5.06
N ARG A 74 8.83 2.85 6.29
CA ARG A 74 9.67 3.31 7.40
C ARG A 74 11.15 3.16 7.11
N ARG A 75 11.57 2.07 6.45
CA ARG A 75 12.97 1.83 6.08
C ARG A 75 13.52 2.89 5.14
N ILE A 76 12.69 3.47 4.29
CA ILE A 76 13.05 4.57 3.38
C ILE A 76 12.70 5.95 3.96
N GLY A 77 12.33 6.04 5.24
CA GLY A 77 12.05 7.31 5.93
C GLY A 77 10.70 7.93 5.59
N ILE A 78 9.69 7.11 5.26
CA ILE A 78 8.34 7.55 4.94
C ILE A 78 7.35 6.98 5.96
N ALA A 79 6.43 7.82 6.44
CA ALA A 79 5.27 7.43 7.25
C ALA A 79 4.01 7.48 6.38
N PRO A 80 3.58 6.35 5.78
CA PRO A 80 2.44 6.34 4.88
C PRO A 80 1.12 6.38 5.65
N ARG A 81 0.05 6.82 4.98
CA ARG A 81 -1.33 6.58 5.38
C ARG A 81 -1.96 5.58 4.43
N PHE A 82 -3.10 5.03 4.80
CA PHE A 82 -3.85 4.10 3.97
C PHE A 82 -5.20 4.69 3.59
N LEU A 83 -5.67 4.32 2.42
CA LEU A 83 -7.06 4.47 2.02
C LEU A 83 -7.80 3.21 2.47
N LEU A 84 -8.58 3.30 3.56
CA LEU A 84 -9.20 2.17 4.22
C LEU A 84 -10.71 2.15 4.02
N ALA A 85 -11.28 0.95 3.91
CA ALA A 85 -12.72 0.77 3.97
C ALA A 85 -13.27 1.15 5.34
N GLY A 86 -14.48 1.73 5.37
CA GLY A 86 -15.10 2.20 6.61
C GLY A 86 -15.20 1.14 7.69
N GLY A 87 -15.52 -0.12 7.34
CA GLY A 87 -15.60 -1.21 8.29
C GLY A 87 -14.31 -1.44 9.09
N ILE A 88 -13.13 -1.21 8.49
CA ILE A 88 -11.84 -1.30 9.20
C ILE A 88 -11.68 -0.14 10.18
N LEU A 89 -12.06 1.07 9.77
CA LEU A 89 -12.00 2.26 10.62
C LEU A 89 -13.02 2.23 11.75
N ASP A 90 -14.11 1.50 11.59
CA ASP A 90 -15.17 1.37 12.58
C ASP A 90 -14.99 0.14 13.50
N ALA A 91 -13.95 -0.67 13.26
CA ALA A 91 -13.62 -1.81 14.10
C ALA A 91 -13.35 -1.37 15.56
N PRO A 92 -13.97 -2.03 16.57
CA PRO A 92 -14.00 -1.50 17.94
C PRO A 92 -12.63 -1.38 18.61
N VAL A 93 -11.68 -2.26 18.28
CA VAL A 93 -10.36 -2.29 18.91
C VAL A 93 -9.34 -1.42 18.19
N ILE A 94 -9.23 -1.56 16.87
CA ILE A 94 -8.18 -0.88 16.07
C ILE A 94 -8.65 0.44 15.47
N GLY A 95 -9.96 0.59 15.25
CA GLY A 95 -10.56 1.75 14.57
C GLY A 95 -10.17 3.10 15.19
N PRO A 96 -10.30 3.28 16.53
CA PRO A 96 -9.91 4.53 17.17
C PRO A 96 -8.45 4.92 16.91
N ALA A 97 -7.52 3.95 16.98
CA ALA A 97 -6.10 4.19 16.71
C ALA A 97 -5.84 4.53 15.24
N LEU A 98 -6.52 3.87 14.31
CA LEU A 98 -6.43 4.15 12.88
C LEU A 98 -7.00 5.53 12.52
N LYS A 99 -8.16 5.92 13.11
CA LYS A 99 -8.73 7.27 12.96
C LYS A 99 -7.77 8.34 13.48
N ALA A 100 -7.21 8.14 14.67
CA ALA A 100 -6.23 9.05 15.26
C ALA A 100 -4.91 9.13 14.47
N SER A 101 -4.59 8.11 13.68
CA SER A 101 -3.42 8.07 12.80
C SER A 101 -3.64 8.81 11.47
N GLY A 102 -4.85 9.30 11.20
CA GLY A 102 -5.17 10.12 10.02
C GLY A 102 -5.27 9.33 8.71
N HIS A 103 -5.68 8.06 8.77
CA HIS A 103 -6.00 7.27 7.57
C HIS A 103 -7.25 7.83 6.89
N LEU A 104 -7.33 7.68 5.57
CA LEU A 104 -8.47 8.14 4.80
C LEU A 104 -9.54 7.04 4.70
N ARG A 105 -10.79 7.45 4.87
CA ARG A 105 -11.96 6.58 4.71
C ARG A 105 -12.43 6.55 3.27
N ILE A 106 -12.77 5.37 2.76
CA ILE A 106 -13.54 5.19 1.54
C ILE A 106 -14.61 4.12 1.74
N ASP A 107 -15.86 4.49 1.50
CA ASP A 107 -16.98 3.56 1.49
C ASP A 107 -17.44 3.33 0.05
N ARG A 108 -17.54 2.07 -0.34
CA ARG A 108 -17.89 1.68 -1.70
C ARG A 108 -19.40 1.43 -1.77
N GLY A 109 -20.02 1.86 -2.90
CA GLY A 109 -21.42 1.53 -3.17
C GLY A 109 -22.45 2.32 -2.38
N SER A 110 -22.07 3.35 -1.62
CA SER A 110 -23.02 4.22 -0.93
C SER A 110 -23.44 5.41 -1.80
N ALA A 111 -24.64 5.95 -1.57
CA ALA A 111 -25.10 7.19 -2.22
C ALA A 111 -24.17 8.38 -1.92
N SER A 112 -23.38 8.32 -0.84
CA SER A 112 -22.38 9.31 -0.45
C SER A 112 -21.04 9.17 -1.18
N ALA A 113 -20.85 8.15 -2.03
CA ALA A 113 -19.55 7.84 -2.66
C ALA A 113 -18.98 9.00 -3.49
N VAL A 114 -19.84 9.80 -4.12
CA VAL A 114 -19.40 10.98 -4.91
C VAL A 114 -18.83 12.06 -3.99
N GLY A 115 -19.52 12.36 -2.89
CA GLY A 115 -19.03 13.33 -1.90
C GLY A 115 -17.74 12.89 -1.20
N GLN A 116 -17.67 11.60 -0.85
CA GLN A 116 -16.47 11.02 -0.25
C GLN A 116 -15.28 11.03 -1.21
N PHE A 117 -15.51 10.84 -2.52
CA PHE A 117 -14.44 10.92 -3.50
C PHE A 117 -13.87 12.35 -3.58
N GLY A 118 -14.72 13.38 -3.61
CA GLY A 118 -14.30 14.78 -3.57
C GLY A 118 -13.48 15.10 -2.31
N GLN A 119 -13.96 14.66 -1.15
CA GLN A 119 -13.23 14.79 0.12
C GLN A 119 -11.87 14.08 0.09
N ALA A 120 -11.79 12.88 -0.49
CA ALA A 120 -10.53 12.15 -0.63
C ALA A 120 -9.54 12.87 -1.56
N VAL A 121 -10.03 13.52 -2.64
CA VAL A 121 -9.19 14.33 -3.54
C VAL A 121 -8.60 15.52 -2.77
N GLU A 122 -9.39 16.27 -2.04
CA GLU A 122 -8.90 17.43 -1.26
C GLU A 122 -7.97 16.99 -0.12
N ALA A 123 -8.36 15.97 0.64
CA ALA A 123 -7.51 15.44 1.70
C ALA A 123 -6.14 14.93 1.18
N LEU A 124 -6.12 14.38 -0.04
CA LEU A 124 -4.88 13.96 -0.69
C LEU A 124 -4.03 15.17 -1.11
N ARG A 125 -4.62 16.20 -1.70
CA ARG A 125 -3.92 17.43 -2.12
C ARG A 125 -3.25 18.13 -0.94
N GLU A 126 -3.91 18.15 0.21
CA GLU A 126 -3.41 18.76 1.44
C GLU A 126 -2.45 17.86 2.23
N SER A 127 -2.43 16.56 1.90
CA SER A 127 -1.65 15.59 2.64
C SER A 127 -0.16 15.79 2.41
N ARG A 128 0.61 15.81 3.50
CA ARG A 128 2.07 15.73 3.47
C ARG A 128 2.60 14.32 3.61
N SER A 129 1.70 13.36 3.81
CA SER A 129 2.03 11.93 3.93
C SER A 129 1.55 11.20 2.69
N PRO A 130 2.36 10.32 2.12
CA PRO A 130 1.93 9.44 1.04
C PRO A 130 0.76 8.55 1.47
N ILE A 131 -0.10 8.23 0.51
CA ILE A 131 -1.24 7.35 0.73
C ILE A 131 -1.03 6.06 -0.02
N ILE A 132 -1.04 4.92 0.69
CA ILE A 132 -1.02 3.60 0.09
C ILE A 132 -2.44 3.23 -0.33
N VAL A 133 -2.55 2.77 -1.58
CA VAL A 133 -3.79 2.23 -2.14
C VAL A 133 -3.51 0.87 -2.79
N TYR A 134 -4.48 -0.02 -2.73
CA TYR A 134 -4.47 -1.27 -3.47
C TYR A 134 -5.42 -1.14 -4.67
N PRO A 135 -4.91 -0.95 -5.91
CA PRO A 135 -5.78 -0.74 -7.08
C PRO A 135 -6.67 -1.94 -7.38
N GLU A 136 -6.27 -3.13 -6.96
CA GLU A 136 -7.05 -4.36 -7.06
C GLU A 136 -8.36 -4.26 -6.26
N GLY A 137 -8.29 -3.63 -5.11
CA GLY A 137 -9.43 -3.41 -4.25
C GLY A 137 -9.84 -4.60 -3.41
N ARG A 138 -9.17 -5.72 -3.56
CA ARG A 138 -9.20 -6.92 -2.71
C ARG A 138 -7.85 -7.62 -2.79
N ILE A 139 -7.62 -8.60 -1.95
CA ILE A 139 -6.47 -9.48 -2.05
C ILE A 139 -6.64 -10.39 -3.27
N SER A 140 -5.57 -10.62 -4.04
CA SER A 140 -5.62 -11.39 -5.28
C SER A 140 -6.06 -12.84 -5.06
N HIS A 141 -7.01 -13.30 -5.89
CA HIS A 141 -7.42 -14.69 -6.01
C HIS A 141 -6.74 -15.41 -7.19
N ASP A 142 -5.80 -14.76 -7.88
CA ASP A 142 -5.01 -15.43 -8.93
C ASP A 142 -4.16 -16.53 -8.30
N PRO A 143 -4.17 -17.77 -8.85
CA PRO A 143 -3.39 -18.88 -8.32
C PRO A 143 -1.88 -18.63 -8.27
N GLY A 144 -1.40 -17.74 -9.13
CA GLY A 144 -0.02 -17.28 -9.17
C GLY A 144 0.23 -16.03 -8.32
N LEU A 145 -0.79 -15.49 -7.65
CA LEU A 145 -0.72 -14.21 -6.92
C LEU A 145 -0.29 -13.02 -7.80
N TRP A 146 -0.61 -13.08 -9.08
CA TRP A 146 -0.48 -11.93 -9.96
C TRP A 146 -1.59 -10.92 -9.67
N PRO A 147 -1.33 -9.61 -9.87
CA PRO A 147 -2.34 -8.59 -9.63
C PRO A 147 -3.61 -8.85 -10.43
N GLU A 148 -4.78 -8.70 -9.82
CA GLU A 148 -6.06 -8.81 -10.51
C GLU A 148 -6.33 -7.59 -11.42
N ARG A 149 -7.42 -7.68 -12.20
CA ARG A 149 -7.86 -6.56 -13.07
C ARG A 149 -7.93 -5.24 -12.32
N GLY A 150 -8.44 -5.28 -11.08
CA GLY A 150 -8.59 -4.12 -10.23
C GLY A 150 -9.71 -3.15 -10.64
N LYS A 151 -9.71 -1.99 -10.01
CA LYS A 151 -10.71 -0.93 -10.18
C LYS A 151 -10.02 0.41 -10.44
N THR A 152 -10.65 1.25 -11.25
CA THR A 152 -10.09 2.55 -11.66
C THR A 152 -10.02 3.61 -10.55
N GLY A 153 -10.44 3.30 -9.32
CA GLY A 153 -10.52 4.27 -8.21
C GLY A 153 -9.21 4.99 -7.92
N ALA A 154 -8.10 4.25 -7.85
CA ALA A 154 -6.77 4.84 -7.62
C ALA A 154 -6.35 5.76 -8.78
N ALA A 155 -6.58 5.34 -10.03
CA ALA A 155 -6.29 6.15 -11.21
C ALA A 155 -7.18 7.40 -11.28
N ARG A 156 -8.48 7.28 -11.00
CA ARG A 156 -9.39 8.44 -10.92
C ARG A 156 -8.95 9.43 -9.85
N LEU A 157 -8.53 8.92 -8.69
CA LEU A 157 -8.02 9.76 -7.61
C LEU A 157 -6.75 10.51 -8.03
N ALA A 158 -5.81 9.83 -8.68
CA ALA A 158 -4.59 10.44 -9.21
C ALA A 158 -4.88 11.53 -10.24
N LEU A 159 -5.71 11.22 -11.23
CA LEU A 159 -6.07 12.18 -12.29
C LEU A 159 -6.85 13.40 -11.77
N ALA A 160 -7.78 13.19 -10.82
CA ALA A 160 -8.57 14.28 -10.25
C ALA A 160 -7.75 15.16 -9.30
N SER A 161 -6.81 14.59 -8.56
CA SER A 161 -5.96 15.34 -7.62
C SER A 161 -4.72 15.96 -8.29
N GLY A 162 -4.27 15.43 -9.42
CA GLY A 162 -2.97 15.77 -10.04
C GLY A 162 -1.77 15.23 -9.25
N VAL A 163 -2.00 14.35 -8.29
CA VAL A 163 -0.96 13.82 -7.41
C VAL A 163 -0.21 12.66 -8.09
N PRO A 164 1.14 12.63 -8.06
CA PRO A 164 1.93 11.56 -8.66
C PRO A 164 1.62 10.19 -8.07
N VAL A 165 1.84 9.15 -8.88
CA VAL A 165 1.68 7.75 -8.46
C VAL A 165 3.04 7.04 -8.52
N VAL A 166 3.48 6.47 -7.40
CA VAL A 166 4.63 5.57 -7.32
C VAL A 166 4.11 4.14 -7.18
N PRO A 167 4.47 3.23 -8.11
CA PRO A 167 4.09 1.83 -8.01
C PRO A 167 4.95 1.14 -6.94
N ILE A 168 4.32 0.28 -6.16
CA ILE A 168 5.00 -0.60 -5.21
C ILE A 168 4.71 -2.04 -5.59
N SER A 169 5.75 -2.83 -5.73
CA SER A 169 5.63 -4.27 -5.95
C SER A 169 6.09 -4.99 -4.70
N GLN A 170 5.29 -5.92 -4.21
CA GLN A 170 5.62 -6.69 -3.02
C GLN A 170 5.46 -8.19 -3.26
N TRP A 171 6.30 -8.99 -2.59
CA TRP A 171 6.28 -10.43 -2.62
C TRP A 171 6.67 -11.02 -1.27
N GLY A 172 6.11 -12.18 -0.92
CA GLY A 172 6.45 -12.94 0.29
C GLY A 172 5.56 -12.64 1.50
N ALA A 173 4.78 -11.56 1.51
CA ALA A 173 3.89 -11.25 2.65
C ALA A 173 2.81 -12.35 2.88
N HIS A 174 2.35 -12.99 1.80
CA HIS A 174 1.41 -14.11 1.83
C HIS A 174 1.91 -15.35 2.59
N GLU A 175 3.23 -15.45 2.81
CA GLU A 175 3.84 -16.55 3.54
C GLU A 175 3.76 -16.37 5.07
N ALA A 176 3.54 -15.14 5.55
CA ALA A 176 3.51 -14.85 6.98
C ALA A 176 2.20 -15.28 7.63
N VAL A 177 1.07 -14.97 7.00
CA VAL A 177 -0.27 -15.21 7.54
C VAL A 177 -1.16 -15.77 6.44
N TYR A 178 -1.89 -16.84 6.73
CA TYR A 178 -2.89 -17.40 5.83
C TYR A 178 -4.00 -16.39 5.55
N TRP A 179 -4.67 -16.57 4.44
CA TRP A 179 -5.84 -15.77 4.10
C TRP A 179 -6.94 -15.91 5.14
N GLY A 180 -7.21 -17.14 5.59
CA GLY A 180 -8.31 -17.45 6.47
C GLY A 180 -9.62 -17.55 5.70
N THR A 181 -10.57 -16.72 6.08
CA THR A 181 -11.89 -16.59 5.45
C THR A 181 -12.14 -15.16 4.99
N GLU A 182 -13.01 -14.94 4.01
CA GLU A 182 -13.38 -13.59 3.55
C GLU A 182 -14.19 -12.83 4.62
N THR A 183 -14.94 -13.55 5.44
CA THR A 183 -15.71 -13.01 6.56
C THR A 183 -15.22 -13.66 7.85
N VAL A 184 -15.16 -12.89 8.91
CA VAL A 184 -14.84 -13.36 10.26
C VAL A 184 -16.14 -13.36 11.05
N ASP A 185 -16.79 -14.52 11.15
CA ASP A 185 -18.06 -14.66 11.85
C ASP A 185 -17.87 -15.11 13.32
N GLY A 186 -16.65 -15.57 13.66
CA GLY A 186 -16.33 -16.01 15.01
C GLY A 186 -14.84 -16.16 15.29
N ILE A 187 -14.51 -16.49 16.55
CA ILE A 187 -13.12 -16.71 17.01
C ILE A 187 -12.48 -17.88 16.26
N ALA A 188 -13.26 -18.88 15.86
CA ALA A 188 -12.77 -20.04 15.12
C ALA A 188 -12.11 -19.66 13.79
N ASP A 189 -12.62 -18.62 13.13
CA ASP A 189 -12.10 -18.13 11.83
C ASP A 189 -10.74 -17.44 11.98
N LEU A 190 -10.45 -16.94 13.18
CA LEU A 190 -9.17 -16.31 13.50
C LEU A 190 -8.06 -17.32 13.83
N LEU A 191 -8.40 -18.55 14.16
CA LEU A 191 -7.42 -19.58 14.57
C LEU A 191 -6.40 -19.91 13.46
N PRO A 192 -6.78 -20.11 12.17
CA PRO A 192 -5.83 -20.35 11.10
C PRO A 192 -4.86 -19.18 10.90
N LEU A 193 -5.37 -17.92 10.99
CA LEU A 193 -4.55 -16.72 10.90
C LEU A 193 -3.56 -16.65 12.05
N ALA A 194 -4.03 -16.81 13.29
CA ALA A 194 -3.20 -16.78 14.49
C ALA A 194 -2.12 -17.87 14.45
N LYS A 195 -2.50 -19.13 14.14
CA LYS A 195 -1.56 -20.24 14.02
C LYS A 195 -0.51 -20.00 12.94
N SER A 196 -0.91 -19.53 11.76
CA SER A 196 0.03 -19.24 10.67
C SER A 196 0.96 -18.08 11.03
N GLY A 197 0.45 -17.01 11.65
CA GLY A 197 1.24 -15.87 12.13
C GLY A 197 2.27 -16.28 13.18
N LEU A 198 1.88 -17.07 14.18
CA LEU A 198 2.77 -17.58 15.23
C LEU A 198 3.86 -18.51 14.69
N THR A 199 3.59 -19.25 13.62
CA THR A 199 4.58 -20.14 12.98
C THR A 199 5.41 -19.44 11.90
N SER A 200 5.10 -18.20 11.53
CA SER A 200 5.88 -17.41 10.55
C SER A 200 7.36 -17.32 10.88
N PRO A 201 7.79 -17.07 12.13
CA PRO A 201 9.21 -17.03 12.50
C PRO A 201 9.96 -18.33 12.18
N LEU A 202 9.29 -19.47 12.20
CA LEU A 202 9.87 -20.78 11.86
C LEU A 202 10.07 -20.94 10.35
N ARG A 203 9.15 -20.40 9.56
CA ARG A 203 9.23 -20.42 8.08
C ARG A 203 10.26 -19.41 7.54
N ARG A 204 10.48 -18.33 8.30
CA ARG A 204 11.40 -17.23 7.93
C ARG A 204 11.17 -16.67 6.52
N PRO A 205 9.95 -16.25 6.18
CA PRO A 205 9.65 -15.71 4.86
C PRO A 205 10.55 -14.51 4.53
N VAL A 206 10.78 -14.28 3.23
CA VAL A 206 11.51 -13.11 2.76
C VAL A 206 10.52 -12.15 2.13
N PHE A 207 10.21 -11.08 2.86
CA PHE A 207 9.36 -9.99 2.38
C PHE A 207 10.20 -9.10 1.45
N LYS A 208 9.84 -9.05 0.18
CA LYS A 208 10.50 -8.23 -0.83
C LYS A 208 9.57 -7.09 -1.23
N VAL A 209 10.07 -5.85 -1.16
CA VAL A 209 9.32 -4.65 -1.58
C VAL A 209 10.19 -3.83 -2.50
N HIS A 210 9.65 -3.45 -3.64
CA HIS A 210 10.28 -2.58 -4.62
C HIS A 210 9.44 -1.31 -4.82
N PHE A 211 10.07 -0.15 -4.65
CA PHE A 211 9.50 1.15 -5.01
C PHE A 211 9.98 1.50 -6.41
N GLY A 212 9.04 1.48 -7.36
CA GLY A 212 9.33 1.80 -8.76
C GLY A 212 9.37 3.30 -9.03
N ASP A 213 9.69 3.66 -10.27
CA ASP A 213 9.65 5.05 -10.72
C ASP A 213 8.21 5.56 -10.83
N PRO A 214 7.98 6.88 -10.64
CA PRO A 214 6.67 7.47 -10.81
C PRO A 214 6.05 7.12 -12.17
N VAL A 215 4.79 6.72 -12.16
CA VAL A 215 4.06 6.39 -13.39
C VAL A 215 3.75 7.68 -14.15
N ASP A 216 4.12 7.74 -15.43
CA ASP A 216 3.73 8.85 -16.28
C ASP A 216 2.23 8.81 -16.58
N LEU A 217 1.49 9.72 -15.97
CA LEU A 217 0.07 9.91 -16.18
C LEU A 217 -0.25 11.18 -16.99
N THR A 218 0.75 11.90 -17.48
CA THR A 218 0.57 13.14 -18.25
C THR A 218 -0.28 12.98 -19.53
N PRO A 219 -0.29 11.81 -20.22
CA PRO A 219 -1.16 11.61 -21.38
C PRO A 219 -2.65 11.45 -21.03
N PHE A 220 -3.02 11.41 -19.74
CA PHE A 220 -4.37 11.11 -19.31
C PHE A 220 -5.01 12.29 -18.58
N SER A 221 -6.31 12.52 -18.81
CA SER A 221 -7.10 13.59 -18.17
C SER A 221 -8.28 13.00 -17.41
N ALA A 222 -8.63 13.60 -16.28
CA ALA A 222 -9.79 13.23 -15.49
C ALA A 222 -11.12 13.45 -16.24
N SER A 223 -11.16 14.43 -17.15
CA SER A 223 -12.37 14.81 -17.90
C SER A 223 -12.63 13.96 -19.14
N THR A 224 -11.61 13.21 -19.63
CA THR A 224 -11.73 12.45 -20.88
C THR A 224 -12.25 11.03 -20.61
N PRO A 225 -13.35 10.60 -21.22
CA PRO A 225 -13.85 9.25 -21.09
C PRO A 225 -12.81 8.19 -21.45
N GLY A 226 -12.73 7.13 -20.66
CA GLY A 226 -11.78 6.03 -20.85
C GLY A 226 -10.35 6.29 -20.34
N HIS A 227 -9.93 7.55 -20.07
CA HIS A 227 -8.59 7.86 -19.59
C HIS A 227 -8.29 7.25 -18.21
N ALA A 228 -9.26 7.18 -17.32
CA ALA A 228 -9.10 6.51 -16.03
C ALA A 228 -8.78 5.00 -16.18
N VAL A 229 -9.32 4.34 -17.20
CA VAL A 229 -9.02 2.93 -17.51
C VAL A 229 -7.59 2.79 -18.04
N LYS A 230 -7.18 3.68 -18.94
CA LYS A 230 -5.81 3.69 -19.50
C LYS A 230 -4.77 3.99 -18.42
N ALA A 231 -5.03 4.99 -17.57
CA ALA A 231 -4.18 5.34 -16.43
C ALA A 231 -4.08 4.17 -15.42
N HIS A 232 -5.21 3.52 -15.12
CA HIS A 232 -5.22 2.32 -14.29
C HIS A 232 -4.34 1.22 -14.89
N ALA A 233 -4.47 0.95 -16.18
CA ALA A 233 -3.65 -0.04 -16.87
C ALA A 233 -2.14 0.31 -16.84
N ALA A 234 -1.78 1.59 -16.93
CA ALA A 234 -0.40 2.04 -16.79
C ALA A 234 0.15 1.76 -15.38
N ILE A 235 -0.65 2.07 -14.33
CA ILE A 235 -0.30 1.79 -12.93
C ILE A 235 -0.11 0.28 -12.71
N MET A 236 -1.05 -0.55 -13.19
CA MET A 236 -1.01 -2.00 -12.99
C MET A 236 0.19 -2.64 -13.72
N ARG A 237 0.50 -2.18 -14.94
CA ARG A 237 1.71 -2.63 -15.67
C ARG A 237 2.99 -2.27 -14.93
N ALA A 238 3.07 -1.07 -14.36
CA ALA A 238 4.24 -0.65 -13.58
C ALA A 238 4.43 -1.51 -12.31
N ILE A 239 3.34 -1.81 -11.59
CA ILE A 239 3.36 -2.73 -10.45
C ILE A 239 3.81 -4.13 -10.89
N THR A 240 3.26 -4.65 -11.99
CA THR A 240 3.62 -5.98 -12.50
C THR A 240 5.07 -6.05 -12.95
N ALA A 241 5.56 -5.04 -13.65
CA ALA A 241 6.96 -4.97 -14.09
C ALA A 241 7.94 -5.04 -12.91
N GLY A 242 7.64 -4.33 -11.81
CA GLY A 242 8.43 -4.42 -10.58
C GLY A 242 8.27 -5.74 -9.82
N LEU A 243 7.13 -6.44 -9.99
CA LEU A 243 6.86 -7.72 -9.34
C LEU A 243 7.63 -8.89 -10.01
N VAL A 244 7.82 -8.87 -11.33
CA VAL A 244 8.53 -9.92 -12.08
C VAL A 244 9.90 -10.26 -11.45
N PRO A 245 10.84 -9.32 -11.24
CA PRO A 245 12.13 -9.64 -10.65
C PRO A 245 12.05 -10.08 -9.19
N LEU A 246 11.05 -9.63 -8.42
CA LEU A 246 10.89 -10.05 -7.03
C LEU A 246 10.54 -11.53 -6.91
N ARG A 247 9.85 -12.08 -7.89
CA ARG A 247 9.39 -13.46 -7.93
C ARG A 247 10.09 -14.32 -9.00
N ALA A 248 11.28 -13.94 -9.45
CA ALA A 248 12.03 -14.65 -10.48
C ALA A 248 12.26 -16.14 -10.19
N THR A 249 12.27 -16.54 -8.90
CA THR A 249 12.37 -17.95 -8.48
C THR A 249 11.01 -18.68 -8.41
N GLU A 250 9.91 -17.96 -8.61
CA GLU A 250 8.53 -18.44 -8.48
C GLU A 250 7.65 -17.82 -9.58
N PRO A 251 8.02 -17.94 -10.88
CA PRO A 251 7.39 -17.14 -11.94
C PRO A 251 5.91 -17.51 -12.15
N ASP A 252 5.55 -18.79 -12.00
CA ASP A 252 4.19 -19.25 -12.29
C ASP A 252 3.31 -19.29 -11.06
N ARG A 253 3.79 -19.95 -10.00
CA ARG A 253 3.06 -20.13 -8.75
C ARG A 253 3.97 -19.91 -7.54
N PRO A 254 3.40 -19.43 -6.41
CA PRO A 254 4.14 -19.33 -5.16
C PRO A 254 4.53 -20.74 -4.67
N ARG A 255 5.71 -20.87 -4.09
CA ARG A 255 6.16 -22.10 -3.42
C ARG A 255 5.34 -22.36 -2.16
N PHE A 256 4.95 -21.29 -1.49
CA PHE A 256 4.12 -21.38 -0.30
C PHE A 256 2.66 -21.53 -0.70
N HIS A 257 2.07 -22.66 -0.31
CA HIS A 257 0.66 -22.94 -0.53
C HIS A 257 -0.16 -22.60 0.71
N ASP A 258 -1.15 -21.73 0.52
CA ASP A 258 -2.16 -21.41 1.51
C ASP A 258 -3.47 -22.13 1.13
N PRO A 259 -3.86 -23.19 1.85
CA PRO A 259 -5.05 -23.96 1.51
C PRO A 259 -6.36 -23.22 1.76
N THR A 260 -6.31 -22.10 2.48
CA THR A 260 -7.50 -21.28 2.77
C THR A 260 -7.78 -20.24 1.71
N ARG A 261 -6.84 -20.04 0.77
CA ARG A 261 -6.94 -19.00 -0.25
C ARG A 261 -7.86 -19.41 -1.40
N PRO A 262 -8.83 -18.55 -1.78
CA PRO A 262 -9.55 -18.74 -3.03
C PRO A 262 -8.63 -18.54 -4.25
N THR A 263 -8.88 -19.30 -5.33
CA THR A 263 -8.08 -19.29 -6.57
C THR A 263 -8.98 -19.30 -7.79
N ASP A 264 -9.99 -18.44 -7.82
CA ASP A 264 -11.09 -18.42 -8.79
C ASP A 264 -10.98 -17.35 -9.88
N THR A 265 -9.88 -16.60 -9.91
CA THR A 265 -9.64 -15.56 -10.91
C THR A 265 -8.31 -15.77 -11.64
N VAL A 266 -8.23 -15.18 -12.84
CA VAL A 266 -7.00 -15.15 -13.63
C VAL A 266 -6.58 -13.71 -13.86
N SER A 267 -5.33 -13.41 -13.54
CA SER A 267 -4.76 -12.08 -13.74
C SER A 267 -4.66 -11.72 -15.23
N PRO A 268 -5.17 -10.55 -15.66
CA PRO A 268 -4.92 -10.03 -17.01
C PRO A 268 -3.54 -9.37 -17.15
N TRP A 269 -2.76 -9.28 -16.09
CA TRP A 269 -1.46 -8.60 -16.04
C TRP A 269 -0.28 -9.59 -15.95
N ARG A 270 -0.57 -10.89 -15.99
CA ARG A 270 0.48 -11.91 -16.02
C ARG A 270 1.37 -11.68 -17.26
N PRO A 271 2.74 -11.71 -17.12
CA PRO A 271 3.69 -11.54 -18.22
C PRO A 271 3.54 -12.62 -19.29
#